data_06fe526c07ac1460889bf4d58d5ae50c
#
_entry.id   06fe526c07ac1460889bf4d58d5ae50c
#
_cell.length_a   1.000
_cell.length_b   1.000
_cell.length_c   1.000
_cell.angle_alpha   90.00
_cell.angle_beta   90.00
_cell.angle_gamma   90.00
#
_symmetry.space_group_name_H-M   'P 1'
#
loop_
_entity.id
_entity.type
_entity.pdbx_description
1 polymer ?
#
loop_
_entity_poly.entity_id
_entity_poly.type
_entity_poly.pdbx_seq_one_letter_code
_entity_poly.pdbx_strand_id
1 'polypeptide(L)'
;MQVAPAIRRAEADIRAARAEIKSRRSQTRPDLFVRFERQFNNLQFANRGPDSRVLVGVRSQLGAGLSSFSGVSEARESLGAAIASRDGAELMIREQIRSDLALVESFDLRLKALDVATKTAQDVYESYERQFLTGRKSWLDVMNSARDLQQARLQLADVTAGRLTLGWRLFVQLNSLPGT
;
A
#
# COMPACT_ATOMS: atom_id res chain seq x y z
N MET A 1 4.93 9.58 -13.23
CA MET A 1 5.21 8.34 -12.50
C MET A 1 4.40 8.32 -11.22
N GLN A 2 3.56 7.32 -11.01
CA GLN A 2 2.75 7.23 -9.80
C GLN A 2 3.51 6.36 -8.79
N VAL A 3 3.94 6.99 -7.70
CA VAL A 3 4.57 6.28 -6.57
C VAL A 3 3.55 5.32 -5.93
N ALA A 4 3.98 4.13 -5.55
CA ALA A 4 3.13 3.12 -4.93
C ALA A 4 2.32 3.72 -3.77
N PRO A 5 1.00 3.42 -3.67
CA PRO A 5 0.14 4.02 -2.64
C PRO A 5 0.65 3.83 -1.21
N ALA A 6 1.30 2.69 -0.93
CA ALA A 6 1.90 2.41 0.38
C ALA A 6 3.04 3.37 0.71
N ILE A 7 3.92 3.68 -0.25
CA ILE A 7 5.02 4.64 -0.06
C ILE A 7 4.46 6.05 0.12
N ARG A 8 3.48 6.45 -0.70
CA ARG A 8 2.82 7.78 -0.56
C ARG A 8 2.18 7.97 0.81
N ARG A 9 1.56 6.92 1.34
CA ARG A 9 1.00 6.93 2.69
C ARG A 9 2.11 7.13 3.73
N ALA A 10 3.17 6.33 3.68
CA ALA A 10 4.28 6.43 4.61
C ALA A 10 4.98 7.81 4.54
N GLU A 11 5.11 8.40 3.36
CA GLU A 11 5.62 9.78 3.21
C GLU A 11 4.69 10.83 3.82
N ALA A 12 3.37 10.63 3.74
CA ALA A 12 2.41 11.51 4.41
C ALA A 12 2.52 11.40 5.94
N ASP A 13 2.72 10.19 6.46
CA ASP A 13 2.95 9.95 7.89
C ASP A 13 4.24 10.63 8.38
N ILE A 14 5.33 10.58 7.59
CA ILE A 14 6.57 11.32 7.88
C ILE A 14 6.32 12.82 7.90
N ARG A 15 5.54 13.36 6.95
CA ARG A 15 5.19 14.80 6.96
C ARG A 15 4.38 15.18 8.20
N ALA A 16 3.43 14.34 8.59
CA ALA A 16 2.63 14.52 9.79
C ALA A 16 3.51 14.50 11.07
N ALA A 17 4.40 13.53 11.20
CA ALA A 17 5.33 13.45 12.32
C ALA A 17 6.27 14.67 12.40
N ARG A 18 6.75 15.20 11.27
CA ARG A 18 7.53 16.45 11.23
C ARG A 18 6.70 17.66 11.68
N ALA A 19 5.46 17.74 11.29
CA ALA A 19 4.55 18.80 11.74
C ALA A 19 4.28 18.73 13.24
N GLU A 20 4.14 17.50 13.79
CA GLU A 20 3.99 17.29 15.22
C GLU A 20 5.21 17.77 16.02
N ILE A 21 6.43 17.50 15.57
CA ILE A 21 7.64 18.04 16.20
C ILE A 21 7.61 19.58 16.23
N LYS A 22 7.17 20.19 15.12
CA LYS A 22 7.05 21.67 15.05
C LYS A 22 5.99 22.18 16.03
N SER A 23 4.84 21.49 16.12
CA SER A 23 3.77 21.79 17.07
C SER A 23 4.26 21.69 18.52
N ARG A 24 4.89 20.57 18.89
CA ARG A 24 5.45 20.39 20.25
C ARG A 24 6.50 21.44 20.62
N ARG A 25 7.37 21.79 19.67
CA ARG A 25 8.34 22.88 19.86
C ARG A 25 7.68 24.26 20.03
N SER A 26 6.58 24.53 19.34
CA SER A 26 5.88 25.80 19.50
C SER A 26 5.26 25.93 20.90
N GLN A 27 4.76 24.83 21.45
CA GLN A 27 4.17 24.79 22.80
C GLN A 27 5.18 25.05 23.92
N THR A 28 6.49 24.87 23.65
CA THR A 28 7.56 25.22 24.61
C THR A 28 7.98 26.69 24.55
N ARG A 29 7.46 27.45 23.58
CA ARG A 29 7.79 28.87 23.42
C ARG A 29 6.72 29.72 24.08
N PRO A 30 7.07 30.92 24.58
CA PRO A 30 6.09 31.87 25.07
C PRO A 30 5.24 32.41 23.94
N ASP A 31 3.96 32.55 24.20
CA ASP A 31 2.98 33.15 23.30
C ASP A 31 2.94 34.67 23.53
N LEU A 32 3.07 35.41 22.43
CA LEU A 32 2.82 36.86 22.40
C LEU A 32 1.34 37.05 22.07
N PHE A 33 0.63 37.82 22.90
CA PHE A 33 -0.74 38.16 22.62
C PHE A 33 -0.96 39.67 22.69
N VAL A 34 -1.85 40.15 21.83
CA VAL A 34 -2.41 41.50 21.85
C VAL A 34 -3.89 41.35 22.11
N ARG A 35 -4.34 41.97 23.20
CA ARG A 35 -5.76 41.97 23.57
C ARG A 35 -6.26 43.40 23.50
N PHE A 36 -7.34 43.61 22.73
CA PHE A 36 -8.09 44.85 22.71
C PHE A 36 -9.34 44.64 23.55
N GLU A 37 -9.49 45.40 24.64
CA GLU A 37 -10.66 45.39 25.48
C GLU A 37 -11.36 46.74 25.37
N ARG A 38 -12.63 46.73 25.04
CA ARG A 38 -13.50 47.90 25.06
C ARG A 38 -14.65 47.64 26.01
N GLN A 39 -14.70 48.41 27.09
CA GLN A 39 -15.76 48.30 28.12
C GLN A 39 -16.85 49.32 27.82
N PHE A 40 -18.03 48.85 27.50
CA PHE A 40 -19.24 49.68 27.39
C PHE A 40 -19.90 49.69 28.77
N ASN A 41 -19.83 50.83 29.43
CA ASN A 41 -20.46 50.98 30.72
C ASN A 41 -21.98 50.93 30.60
N ASN A 42 -22.64 50.05 31.34
CA ASN A 42 -24.09 50.05 31.52
C ASN A 42 -24.48 51.18 32.47
N LEU A 43 -25.42 51.92 32.01
CA LEU A 43 -25.91 53.22 32.46
C LEU A 43 -26.54 53.24 33.89
N GLN A 44 -25.85 52.84 34.96
CA GLN A 44 -26.52 53.11 36.25
C GLN A 44 -25.68 53.75 37.36
N PHE A 45 -24.40 53.60 37.36
CA PHE A 45 -23.58 54.21 38.44
C PHE A 45 -22.15 54.51 37.97
N ALA A 46 -21.89 55.55 37.29
CA ALA A 46 -20.66 56.34 37.34
C ALA A 46 -20.36 57.11 36.06
N ASN A 47 -19.94 58.32 36.24
CA ASN A 47 -19.53 59.29 35.28
C ASN A 47 -18.14 58.94 34.63
N ARG A 48 -18.01 57.73 34.04
CA ARG A 48 -16.82 57.31 33.26
C ARG A 48 -17.24 56.92 31.86
N GLY A 49 -16.70 57.60 30.90
CA GLY A 49 -16.88 57.31 29.47
C GLY A 49 -16.33 55.92 29.09
N PRO A 50 -16.58 55.49 27.84
CA PRO A 50 -16.13 54.20 27.38
C PRO A 50 -14.60 54.10 27.53
N ASP A 51 -14.15 53.08 28.26
CA ASP A 51 -12.74 52.81 28.47
C ASP A 51 -12.27 51.78 27.43
N SER A 52 -11.21 52.11 26.68
CA SER A 52 -10.59 51.25 25.67
C SER A 52 -9.16 50.97 26.09
N ARG A 53 -8.81 49.69 26.20
CA ARG A 53 -7.46 49.26 26.58
C ARG A 53 -6.87 48.35 25.53
N VAL A 54 -5.60 48.55 25.24
CA VAL A 54 -4.77 47.65 24.48
C VAL A 54 -3.75 47.04 25.44
N LEU A 55 -3.79 45.73 25.54
CA LEU A 55 -2.86 44.97 26.36
C LEU A 55 -1.95 44.16 25.43
N VAL A 56 -0.66 44.31 25.60
CA VAL A 56 0.35 43.45 24.97
C VAL A 56 1.01 42.64 26.06
N GLY A 57 1.00 41.34 25.92
CA GLY A 57 1.55 40.47 26.95
C GLY A 57 2.22 39.25 26.40
N VAL A 58 3.04 38.65 27.25
CA VAL A 58 3.73 37.37 27.01
C VAL A 58 3.13 36.35 27.96
N ARG A 59 2.64 35.26 27.40
CA ARG A 59 2.16 34.11 28.19
C ARG A 59 3.12 32.96 28.02
N SER A 60 3.63 32.43 29.10
CA SER A 60 4.46 31.22 29.09
C SER A 60 3.81 30.18 30.02
N GLN A 61 3.64 28.96 29.52
CA GLN A 61 3.16 27.82 30.30
C GLN A 61 4.35 27.10 30.95
N LEU A 62 4.99 27.75 31.91
CA LEU A 62 6.08 27.14 32.68
C LEU A 62 5.60 26.07 33.66
N GLY A 63 4.29 25.89 33.82
CA GLY A 63 3.68 24.97 34.80
C GLY A 63 3.85 23.47 34.47
N ALA A 64 4.24 23.10 33.24
CA ALA A 64 4.42 21.71 32.84
C ALA A 64 5.85 21.17 33.13
N GLY A 65 6.75 21.99 33.65
CA GLY A 65 8.12 21.58 34.00
C GLY A 65 8.88 20.91 32.85
N LEU A 66 9.74 19.93 33.19
CA LEU A 66 10.56 19.16 32.21
C LEU A 66 9.72 18.28 31.28
N SER A 67 8.42 18.06 31.54
CA SER A 67 7.54 17.22 30.72
C SER A 67 7.31 17.78 29.31
N SER A 68 7.39 19.09 29.11
CA SER A 68 7.31 19.70 27.78
C SER A 68 8.50 19.34 26.88
N PHE A 69 9.67 19.12 27.44
CA PHE A 69 10.86 18.66 26.69
C PHE A 69 10.77 17.17 26.34
N SER A 70 10.19 16.35 27.22
CA SER A 70 9.96 14.92 26.90
C SER A 70 8.99 14.74 25.75
N GLY A 71 7.95 15.58 25.62
CA GLY A 71 7.02 15.55 24.49
C GLY A 71 7.68 15.87 23.12
N VAL A 72 8.71 16.70 23.09
CA VAL A 72 9.51 16.93 21.86
C VAL A 72 10.39 15.71 21.53
N SER A 73 10.96 15.05 22.56
CA SER A 73 11.72 13.82 22.36
C SER A 73 10.84 12.69 21.83
N GLU A 74 9.66 12.47 22.41
CA GLU A 74 8.68 11.51 21.96
C GLU A 74 8.27 11.74 20.48
N ALA A 75 8.02 13.00 20.10
CA ALA A 75 7.70 13.32 18.72
C ALA A 75 8.87 13.06 17.76
N ARG A 76 10.13 13.14 18.20
CA ARG A 76 11.29 12.78 17.39
C ARG A 76 11.41 11.26 17.20
N GLU A 77 11.17 10.49 18.27
CA GLU A 77 11.15 9.01 18.17
C GLU A 77 10.00 8.55 17.27
N SER A 78 8.84 9.19 17.34
CA SER A 78 7.72 8.94 16.42
C SER A 78 8.10 9.22 14.96
N LEU A 79 8.88 10.27 14.68
CA LEU A 79 9.43 10.50 13.33
C LEU A 79 10.38 9.38 12.92
N GLY A 80 11.24 8.90 13.81
CA GLY A 80 12.13 7.76 13.55
C GLY A 80 11.34 6.51 13.18
N ALA A 81 10.29 6.21 13.93
CA ALA A 81 9.38 5.09 13.65
C ALA A 81 8.67 5.24 12.28
N ALA A 82 8.22 6.44 11.92
CA ALA A 82 7.60 6.70 10.61
C ALA A 82 8.58 6.50 9.46
N ILE A 83 9.86 6.90 9.62
CA ILE A 83 10.92 6.66 8.63
C ILE A 83 11.17 5.16 8.47
N ALA A 84 11.33 4.43 9.57
CA ALA A 84 11.54 2.98 9.54
C ALA A 84 10.34 2.25 8.89
N SER A 85 9.11 2.71 9.14
CA SER A 85 7.91 2.17 8.48
C SER A 85 7.93 2.39 6.97
N ARG A 86 8.37 3.55 6.48
CA ARG A 86 8.54 3.83 5.05
C ARG A 86 9.58 2.90 4.42
N ASP A 87 10.71 2.70 5.07
CA ASP A 87 11.78 1.84 4.57
C ASP A 87 11.34 0.37 4.57
N GLY A 88 10.58 -0.05 5.58
CA GLY A 88 9.94 -1.37 5.62
C GLY A 88 8.94 -1.57 4.48
N ALA A 89 8.12 -0.57 4.18
CA ALA A 89 7.18 -0.62 3.05
C ALA A 89 7.89 -0.75 1.70
N GLU A 90 9.01 -0.05 1.51
CA GLU A 90 9.84 -0.15 0.30
C GLU A 90 10.46 -1.55 0.17
N LEU A 91 10.98 -2.10 1.26
CA LEU A 91 11.53 -3.45 1.27
C LEU A 91 10.46 -4.49 0.91
N MET A 92 9.27 -4.41 1.50
CA MET A 92 8.15 -5.31 1.19
C MET A 92 7.76 -5.29 -0.29
N ILE A 93 7.72 -4.11 -0.91
CA ILE A 93 7.41 -3.99 -2.34
C ILE A 93 8.51 -4.65 -3.19
N ARG A 94 9.78 -4.43 -2.86
CA ARG A 94 10.90 -5.05 -3.56
C ARG A 94 10.88 -6.58 -3.46
N GLU A 95 10.61 -7.11 -2.27
CA GLU A 95 10.50 -8.56 -2.05
C GLU A 95 9.29 -9.15 -2.80
N GLN A 96 8.15 -8.44 -2.83
CA GLN A 96 6.99 -8.87 -3.61
C GLN A 96 7.31 -8.94 -5.11
N ILE A 97 8.00 -7.94 -5.66
CA ILE A 97 8.40 -7.94 -7.07
C ILE A 97 9.35 -9.10 -7.37
N ARG A 98 10.33 -9.38 -6.50
CA ARG A 98 11.24 -10.52 -6.68
C ARG A 98 10.49 -11.84 -6.66
N SER A 99 9.57 -12.02 -5.72
CA SER A 99 8.72 -13.20 -5.64
C SER A 99 7.86 -13.37 -6.88
N ASP A 100 7.23 -12.28 -7.34
CA ASP A 100 6.39 -12.31 -8.54
C ASP A 100 7.20 -12.62 -9.80
N LEU A 101 8.46 -12.14 -9.93
CA LEU A 101 9.36 -12.49 -11.03
C LEU A 101 9.73 -13.98 -11.03
N ALA A 102 10.09 -14.54 -9.88
CA ALA A 102 10.35 -15.97 -9.75
C ALA A 102 9.12 -16.83 -10.10
N LEU A 103 7.94 -16.33 -9.74
CA LEU A 103 6.68 -17.00 -10.06
C LEU A 103 6.37 -16.96 -11.57
N VAL A 104 6.70 -15.86 -12.28
CA VAL A 104 6.59 -15.79 -13.75
C VAL A 104 7.45 -16.88 -14.41
N GLU A 105 8.69 -17.03 -13.97
CA GLU A 105 9.59 -18.06 -14.50
C GLU A 105 9.01 -19.47 -14.28
N SER A 106 8.47 -19.72 -13.09
CA SER A 106 7.78 -20.98 -12.79
C SER A 106 6.57 -21.22 -13.70
N PHE A 107 5.76 -20.20 -13.97
CA PHE A 107 4.63 -20.33 -14.89
C PHE A 107 5.10 -20.60 -16.33
N ASP A 108 6.16 -19.97 -16.78
CA ASP A 108 6.69 -20.19 -18.12
C ASP A 108 7.20 -21.64 -18.33
N LEU A 109 7.81 -22.23 -17.30
CA LEU A 109 8.20 -23.65 -17.33
C LEU A 109 6.97 -24.57 -17.32
N ARG A 110 5.96 -24.28 -16.49
CA ARG A 110 4.72 -25.06 -16.43
C ARG A 110 3.93 -24.98 -17.73
N LEU A 111 3.87 -23.82 -18.37
CA LEU A 111 3.21 -23.64 -19.67
C LEU A 111 3.83 -24.54 -20.75
N LYS A 112 5.17 -24.58 -20.83
CA LYS A 112 5.85 -25.46 -21.76
C LYS A 112 5.53 -26.94 -21.54
N ALA A 113 5.51 -27.38 -20.28
CA ALA A 113 5.18 -28.75 -19.91
C ALA A 113 3.71 -29.10 -20.23
N LEU A 114 2.78 -28.18 -19.92
CA LEU A 114 1.34 -28.38 -20.18
C LEU A 114 0.99 -28.30 -21.67
N ASP A 115 1.70 -27.51 -22.46
CA ASP A 115 1.54 -27.50 -23.92
C ASP A 115 1.90 -28.87 -24.52
N VAL A 116 3.03 -29.46 -24.11
CA VAL A 116 3.43 -30.80 -24.54
C VAL A 116 2.42 -31.85 -24.04
N ALA A 117 2.01 -31.79 -22.78
CA ALA A 117 1.04 -32.72 -22.21
C ALA A 117 -0.32 -32.66 -22.95
N THR A 118 -0.78 -31.47 -23.28
CA THR A 118 -2.03 -31.27 -24.02
C THR A 118 -1.95 -31.84 -25.44
N LYS A 119 -0.84 -31.61 -26.14
CA LYS A 119 -0.60 -32.21 -27.46
C LYS A 119 -0.58 -33.74 -27.39
N THR A 120 0.15 -34.29 -26.43
CA THR A 120 0.18 -35.75 -26.22
C THR A 120 -1.18 -36.34 -25.92
N ALA A 121 -1.96 -35.68 -25.05
CA ALA A 121 -3.33 -36.11 -24.74
C ALA A 121 -4.23 -36.05 -25.98
N GLN A 122 -4.05 -35.06 -26.84
CA GLN A 122 -4.76 -34.95 -28.10
C GLN A 122 -4.41 -36.10 -29.04
N ASP A 123 -3.11 -36.40 -29.22
CA ASP A 123 -2.67 -37.49 -30.07
C ASP A 123 -3.20 -38.86 -29.61
N VAL A 124 -3.26 -39.08 -28.28
CA VAL A 124 -3.83 -40.28 -27.67
C VAL A 124 -5.34 -40.36 -27.95
N TYR A 125 -6.06 -39.26 -27.74
CA TYR A 125 -7.50 -39.21 -28.02
C TYR A 125 -7.77 -39.56 -29.49
N GLU A 126 -7.11 -38.91 -30.45
CA GLU A 126 -7.29 -39.15 -31.86
C GLU A 126 -6.90 -40.61 -32.27
N SER A 127 -5.84 -41.16 -31.64
CA SER A 127 -5.45 -42.54 -31.86
C SER A 127 -6.53 -43.51 -31.35
N TYR A 128 -7.14 -43.28 -30.19
CA TYR A 128 -8.20 -44.10 -29.61
C TYR A 128 -9.49 -44.00 -30.41
N GLU A 129 -9.82 -42.84 -30.94
CA GLU A 129 -10.94 -42.63 -31.84
C GLU A 129 -10.80 -43.49 -33.09
N ARG A 130 -9.64 -43.47 -33.77
CA ARG A 130 -9.37 -44.31 -34.94
C ARG A 130 -9.41 -45.81 -34.61
N GLN A 131 -8.91 -46.23 -33.47
CA GLN A 131 -8.94 -47.63 -33.02
C GLN A 131 -10.33 -48.11 -32.64
N PHE A 132 -11.19 -47.22 -32.14
CA PHE A 132 -12.61 -47.50 -31.85
C PHE A 132 -13.36 -47.83 -33.16
N LEU A 133 -13.15 -47.02 -34.19
CA LEU A 133 -13.76 -47.26 -35.52
C LEU A 133 -13.40 -48.63 -36.13
N THR A 134 -12.23 -49.16 -35.76
CA THR A 134 -11.77 -50.49 -36.20
C THR A 134 -12.08 -51.60 -35.22
N GLY A 135 -12.82 -51.31 -34.14
CA GLY A 135 -13.23 -52.29 -33.10
C GLY A 135 -12.11 -52.71 -32.14
N ARG A 136 -10.94 -52.05 -32.14
CA ARG A 136 -9.78 -52.36 -31.31
C ARG A 136 -9.81 -51.72 -29.92
N LYS A 137 -10.63 -50.68 -29.74
CA LYS A 137 -10.81 -49.95 -28.50
C LYS A 137 -12.28 -49.84 -28.13
N SER A 138 -12.60 -49.81 -26.86
CA SER A 138 -13.96 -49.61 -26.36
C SER A 138 -14.36 -48.13 -26.37
N TRP A 139 -15.66 -47.88 -26.37
CA TRP A 139 -16.21 -46.53 -26.18
C TRP A 139 -15.71 -45.88 -24.88
N LEU A 140 -15.58 -46.69 -23.80
CA LEU A 140 -15.11 -46.21 -22.52
C LEU A 140 -13.68 -45.67 -22.60
N ASP A 141 -12.80 -46.34 -23.36
CA ASP A 141 -11.42 -45.87 -23.57
C ASP A 141 -11.39 -44.51 -24.26
N VAL A 142 -12.22 -44.29 -25.28
CA VAL A 142 -12.33 -43.02 -26.00
C VAL A 142 -12.84 -41.93 -25.05
N MET A 143 -13.87 -42.22 -24.26
CA MET A 143 -14.42 -41.24 -23.30
C MET A 143 -13.42 -40.87 -22.21
N ASN A 144 -12.61 -41.83 -21.74
CA ASN A 144 -11.56 -41.53 -20.77
C ASN A 144 -10.47 -40.63 -21.38
N SER A 145 -10.00 -40.96 -22.59
CA SER A 145 -9.00 -40.13 -23.26
C SER A 145 -9.52 -38.73 -23.60
N ALA A 146 -10.81 -38.57 -23.94
CA ALA A 146 -11.44 -37.27 -24.13
C ALA A 146 -11.47 -36.44 -22.84
N ARG A 147 -11.77 -37.10 -21.70
CA ARG A 147 -11.75 -36.44 -20.39
C ARG A 147 -10.33 -35.97 -20.02
N ASP A 148 -9.33 -36.83 -20.24
CA ASP A 148 -7.93 -36.52 -19.99
C ASP A 148 -7.46 -35.32 -20.82
N LEU A 149 -7.82 -35.29 -22.10
CA LEU A 149 -7.56 -34.14 -23.00
C LEU A 149 -8.24 -32.86 -22.49
N GLN A 150 -9.51 -32.97 -22.10
CA GLN A 150 -10.23 -31.81 -21.56
C GLN A 150 -9.57 -31.28 -20.29
N GLN A 151 -9.16 -32.14 -19.40
CA GLN A 151 -8.46 -31.77 -18.17
C GLN A 151 -7.11 -31.08 -18.45
N ALA A 152 -6.33 -31.61 -19.39
CA ALA A 152 -5.08 -30.98 -19.82
C ALA A 152 -5.29 -29.57 -20.39
N ARG A 153 -6.32 -29.40 -21.23
CA ARG A 153 -6.70 -28.07 -21.78
C ARG A 153 -7.13 -27.08 -20.73
N LEU A 154 -7.92 -27.53 -19.73
CA LEU A 154 -8.34 -26.68 -18.62
C LEU A 154 -7.14 -26.22 -17.77
N GLN A 155 -6.20 -27.14 -17.48
CA GLN A 155 -4.99 -26.79 -16.74
C GLN A 155 -4.09 -25.81 -17.51
N LEU A 156 -3.96 -25.99 -18.83
CA LEU A 156 -3.21 -25.06 -19.67
C LEU A 156 -3.87 -23.66 -19.67
N ALA A 157 -5.19 -23.59 -19.78
CA ALA A 157 -5.92 -22.33 -19.74
C ALA A 157 -5.78 -21.62 -18.39
N ASP A 158 -5.89 -22.36 -17.28
CA ASP A 158 -5.75 -21.83 -15.92
C ASP A 158 -4.33 -21.23 -15.70
N VAL A 159 -3.29 -21.98 -16.05
CA VAL A 159 -1.91 -21.50 -15.91
C VAL A 159 -1.64 -20.30 -16.82
N THR A 160 -2.22 -20.27 -18.03
CA THR A 160 -2.11 -19.14 -18.95
C THR A 160 -2.76 -17.88 -18.36
N ALA A 161 -3.96 -18.01 -17.80
CA ALA A 161 -4.67 -16.92 -17.14
C ALA A 161 -3.89 -16.41 -15.90
N GLY A 162 -3.33 -17.34 -15.10
CA GLY A 162 -2.50 -17.01 -13.94
C GLY A 162 -1.26 -16.21 -14.32
N ARG A 163 -0.57 -16.64 -15.37
CA ARG A 163 0.61 -15.91 -15.91
C ARG A 163 0.27 -14.50 -16.40
N LEU A 164 -0.84 -14.37 -17.14
CA LEU A 164 -1.30 -13.05 -17.62
C LEU A 164 -1.64 -12.11 -16.45
N THR A 165 -2.36 -12.60 -15.46
CA THR A 165 -2.71 -11.83 -14.26
C THR A 165 -1.46 -11.37 -13.53
N LEU A 166 -0.46 -12.24 -13.39
CA LEU A 166 0.80 -11.91 -12.75
C LEU A 166 1.60 -10.88 -13.56
N GLY A 167 1.61 -11.00 -14.90
CA GLY A 167 2.23 -10.03 -15.79
C GLY A 167 1.63 -8.62 -15.64
N TRP A 168 0.31 -8.51 -15.56
CA TRP A 168 -0.37 -7.24 -15.30
C TRP A 168 -0.05 -6.67 -13.91
N ARG A 169 0.01 -7.53 -12.88
CA ARG A 169 0.41 -7.10 -11.52
C ARG A 169 1.82 -6.50 -11.54
N LEU A 170 2.78 -7.20 -12.13
CA LEU A 170 4.16 -6.71 -12.25
C LEU A 170 4.24 -5.40 -13.03
N PHE A 171 3.50 -5.28 -14.14
CA PHE A 171 3.46 -4.04 -14.92
C PHE A 171 2.98 -2.85 -14.09
N VAL A 172 1.91 -3.02 -13.31
CA VAL A 172 1.40 -1.98 -12.41
C VAL A 172 2.40 -1.66 -11.30
N GLN A 173 3.02 -2.68 -10.69
CA GLN A 173 3.99 -2.49 -9.61
C GLN A 173 5.25 -1.77 -10.09
N LEU A 174 5.82 -2.16 -11.24
CA LEU A 174 7.02 -1.53 -11.80
C LEU A 174 6.77 -0.07 -12.20
N ASN A 175 5.60 0.25 -12.75
CA ASN A 175 5.23 1.62 -13.06
C ASN A 175 4.93 2.48 -11.81
N SER A 176 4.77 1.86 -10.64
CA SER A 176 4.49 2.56 -9.38
C SER A 176 5.72 2.75 -8.50
N LEU A 177 6.89 2.21 -8.86
CA LEU A 177 8.14 2.49 -8.18
C LEU A 177 8.65 3.90 -8.55
N PRO A 178 9.11 4.70 -7.57
CA PRO A 178 9.87 5.91 -7.88
C PRO A 178 11.12 5.48 -8.66
N GLY A 179 11.36 6.07 -9.80
CA GLY A 179 12.50 5.72 -10.65
C GLY A 179 13.80 5.73 -9.86
N THR A 180 14.57 4.65 -10.01
CA THR A 180 15.98 4.58 -9.65
C THR A 180 16.78 5.57 -10.46
#